data_78d348aac89cf876079589da45ea7ea7
#
_entry.id   78d348aac89cf876079589da45ea7ea7
#
_cell.length_a   1.000
_cell.length_b   1.000
_cell.length_c   1.000
_cell.angle_alpha   90.00
_cell.angle_beta   90.00
_cell.angle_gamma   90.00
#
_symmetry.space_group_name_H-M   'P 1'
#
loop_
_entity.id
_entity.type
_entity.pdbx_description
1 polymer ?
#
loop_
_entity_poly.entity_id
_entity_poly.type
_entity_poly.pdbx_seq_one_letter_code
_entity_poly.pdbx_strand_id
1 'polypeptide(L)'
;MLNKKKAAGRRQRVTGRGMSSFPQPASCLFIVSAPSGTGKTTLCRKAVDYFPDLMHSISYTTRPPRKGEKDGIDYHFISKKVFQRMIDREEFLEWAEVHGNRYGTALKDTQCLIDKGLDIILDIDVQGAKKIKQQIALHNMPFPVYIFILPPSLKVSEERIRSRGGDSPKAISERLENARAEIRDAVYYDYLIINDGLEDAFERLKSIITAEKSRSERMMEKVKAVYKEII
;
A
#
# COMPACT_ATOMS: atom_id res chain seq x y z
N MET A 1 -38.15 -29.54 -5.57
CA MET A 1 -37.79 -28.21 -6.09
C MET A 1 -37.53 -27.29 -4.90
N LEU A 2 -36.28 -27.13 -4.49
CA LEU A 2 -35.87 -26.25 -3.39
C LEU A 2 -35.16 -25.02 -3.96
N ASN A 3 -35.78 -23.89 -3.76
CA ASN A 3 -35.34 -22.57 -4.20
C ASN A 3 -34.20 -22.09 -3.29
N LYS A 4 -32.93 -22.05 -3.78
CA LYS A 4 -31.82 -21.40 -3.09
C LYS A 4 -31.86 -19.91 -3.40
N LYS A 5 -32.44 -19.10 -2.52
CA LYS A 5 -32.26 -17.64 -2.49
C LYS A 5 -30.82 -17.32 -2.03
N LYS A 6 -30.01 -16.77 -2.91
CA LYS A 6 -28.71 -16.14 -2.58
C LYS A 6 -29.02 -14.88 -1.75
N ALA A 7 -28.63 -14.90 -0.49
CA ALA A 7 -28.60 -13.71 0.34
C ALA A 7 -27.40 -12.85 -0.06
N ALA A 8 -27.67 -11.73 -0.74
CA ALA A 8 -26.70 -10.66 -0.95
C ALA A 8 -26.54 -9.90 0.39
N GLY A 9 -25.51 -10.23 1.14
CA GLY A 9 -25.17 -9.53 2.37
C GLY A 9 -24.70 -8.11 2.04
N ARG A 10 -25.60 -7.16 2.19
CA ARG A 10 -25.31 -5.72 2.21
C ARG A 10 -24.50 -5.42 3.45
N ARG A 11 -23.16 -5.29 3.33
CA ARG A 11 -22.33 -4.81 4.43
C ARG A 11 -22.77 -3.39 4.77
N GLN A 12 -23.45 -3.22 5.89
CA GLN A 12 -23.67 -1.91 6.50
C GLN A 12 -22.30 -1.36 6.90
N ARG A 13 -21.92 -0.23 6.31
CA ARG A 13 -20.82 0.60 6.87
C ARG A 13 -21.21 0.96 8.28
N VAL A 14 -20.42 0.52 9.23
CA VAL A 14 -20.54 0.97 10.63
C VAL A 14 -20.13 2.45 10.66
N THR A 15 -21.09 3.32 10.43
CA THR A 15 -20.99 4.74 10.71
C THR A 15 -21.28 4.91 12.19
N GLY A 16 -20.27 5.27 12.97
CA GLY A 16 -20.46 5.64 14.37
C GLY A 16 -19.56 4.88 15.34
N ARG A 17 -18.23 5.02 15.22
CA ARG A 17 -17.41 4.98 16.42
C ARG A 17 -17.57 6.34 17.10
N GLY A 18 -18.12 6.33 18.33
CA GLY A 18 -18.03 7.49 19.20
C GLY A 18 -16.58 7.95 19.23
N MET A 19 -16.35 9.25 18.97
CA MET A 19 -15.02 9.83 19.05
C MET A 19 -14.45 9.45 20.43
N SER A 20 -13.35 8.72 20.45
CA SER A 20 -12.62 8.45 21.68
C SER A 20 -12.30 9.80 22.31
N SER A 21 -12.59 9.95 23.61
CA SER A 21 -12.22 11.17 24.36
C SER A 21 -10.71 11.34 24.50
N PHE A 22 -9.92 10.37 24.05
CA PHE A 22 -8.45 10.40 24.09
C PHE A 22 -7.88 10.74 22.72
N PRO A 23 -6.71 11.42 22.66
CA PRO A 23 -5.97 11.61 21.43
C PRO A 23 -5.77 10.28 20.69
N GLN A 24 -5.95 10.30 19.37
CA GLN A 24 -5.63 9.14 18.57
C GLN A 24 -4.11 8.96 18.51
N PRO A 25 -3.60 7.73 18.46
CA PRO A 25 -2.19 7.48 18.16
C PRO A 25 -1.81 8.14 16.83
N ALA A 26 -0.57 8.57 16.69
CA ALA A 26 -0.09 9.10 15.43
C ALA A 26 -0.28 8.06 14.31
N SER A 27 -0.77 8.49 13.14
CA SER A 27 -0.95 7.64 11.97
C SER A 27 0.35 6.95 11.56
N CYS A 28 0.28 5.79 10.93
CA CYS A 28 1.42 5.07 10.37
C CYS A 28 1.31 5.01 8.85
N LEU A 29 2.44 5.14 8.16
CA LEU A 29 2.53 5.02 6.72
C LEU A 29 3.27 3.73 6.37
N PHE A 30 2.53 2.67 6.02
CA PHE A 30 3.09 1.39 5.60
C PHE A 30 3.41 1.43 4.10
N ILE A 31 4.68 1.44 3.77
CA ILE A 31 5.20 1.50 2.41
C ILE A 31 5.54 0.08 1.99
N VAL A 32 4.70 -0.52 1.16
CA VAL A 32 4.85 -1.91 0.74
C VAL A 32 5.34 -1.95 -0.69
N SER A 33 6.48 -2.57 -0.92
CA SER A 33 7.05 -2.78 -2.24
C SER A 33 7.34 -4.26 -2.50
N ALA A 34 7.40 -4.62 -3.75
CA ALA A 34 7.67 -5.99 -4.16
C ALA A 34 8.06 -6.06 -5.63
N PRO A 35 8.85 -7.04 -6.04
CA PRO A 35 9.03 -7.36 -7.44
C PRO A 35 7.74 -7.81 -8.11
N SER A 36 7.72 -7.73 -9.43
CA SER A 36 6.58 -8.17 -10.23
C SER A 36 6.22 -9.65 -9.95
N GLY A 37 4.93 -9.97 -9.88
CA GLY A 37 4.47 -11.36 -9.67
C GLY A 37 4.44 -11.84 -8.22
N THR A 38 4.77 -11.00 -7.24
CA THR A 38 4.90 -11.40 -5.82
C THR A 38 3.55 -11.52 -5.08
N GLY A 39 2.47 -10.89 -5.57
CA GLY A 39 1.17 -10.91 -4.89
C GLY A 39 0.94 -9.74 -3.92
N LYS A 40 1.76 -8.68 -4.00
CA LYS A 40 1.71 -7.47 -3.17
C LYS A 40 0.31 -6.91 -3.00
N THR A 41 -0.36 -6.55 -4.09
CA THR A 41 -1.71 -5.94 -4.07
C THR A 41 -2.74 -6.81 -3.36
N THR A 42 -2.65 -8.13 -3.50
CA THR A 42 -3.56 -9.07 -2.81
C THR A 42 -3.34 -8.99 -1.28
N LEU A 43 -2.08 -8.95 -0.84
CA LEU A 43 -1.74 -8.84 0.58
C LEU A 43 -2.17 -7.49 1.15
N CYS A 44 -1.91 -6.39 0.43
CA CYS A 44 -2.34 -5.06 0.85
C CYS A 44 -3.88 -4.96 0.99
N ARG A 45 -4.64 -5.51 0.05
CA ARG A 45 -6.10 -5.56 0.14
C ARG A 45 -6.59 -6.38 1.33
N LYS A 46 -6.00 -7.57 1.58
CA LYS A 46 -6.33 -8.36 2.78
C LYS A 46 -6.06 -7.59 4.06
N ALA A 47 -4.97 -6.81 4.13
CA ALA A 47 -4.66 -5.99 5.28
C ALA A 47 -5.71 -4.89 5.50
N VAL A 48 -6.10 -4.17 4.46
CA VAL A 48 -7.17 -3.15 4.53
C VAL A 48 -8.53 -3.75 4.89
N ASP A 49 -8.84 -4.95 4.40
CA ASP A 49 -10.08 -5.65 4.77
C ASP A 49 -10.07 -6.09 6.25
N TYR A 50 -8.90 -6.38 6.80
CA TYR A 50 -8.74 -6.87 8.18
C TYR A 50 -8.69 -5.73 9.21
N PHE A 51 -7.93 -4.66 8.94
CA PHE A 51 -7.78 -3.52 9.85
C PHE A 51 -8.76 -2.39 9.49
N PRO A 52 -9.75 -2.08 10.34
CA PRO A 52 -10.79 -1.09 10.01
C PRO A 52 -10.29 0.36 9.97
N ASP A 53 -9.12 0.63 10.56
CA ASP A 53 -8.46 1.92 10.62
C ASP A 53 -7.24 2.03 9.67
N LEU A 54 -7.03 1.03 8.82
CA LEU A 54 -6.03 1.04 7.75
C LEU A 54 -6.70 1.33 6.40
N MET A 55 -6.21 2.31 5.69
CA MET A 55 -6.73 2.69 4.38
C MET A 55 -5.68 2.50 3.28
N HIS A 56 -6.11 2.01 2.14
CA HIS A 56 -5.28 1.97 0.95
C HIS A 56 -5.23 3.35 0.31
N SER A 57 -4.04 3.89 0.06
CA SER A 57 -3.90 5.09 -0.78
C SER A 57 -4.10 4.69 -2.23
N ILE A 58 -5.10 5.29 -2.88
CA ILE A 58 -5.42 5.02 -4.28
C ILE A 58 -4.49 5.84 -5.17
N SER A 59 -3.56 5.16 -5.85
CA SER A 59 -2.60 5.82 -6.74
C SER A 59 -3.25 6.34 -8.02
N TYR A 60 -2.69 7.41 -8.57
CA TYR A 60 -3.00 7.92 -9.90
C TYR A 60 -2.16 7.19 -10.94
N THR A 61 -2.74 6.92 -12.12
CA THR A 61 -2.00 6.28 -13.22
C THR A 61 -2.44 6.80 -14.58
N THR A 62 -1.48 6.81 -15.51
CA THR A 62 -1.75 7.10 -16.95
C THR A 62 -2.04 5.83 -17.75
N ARG A 63 -1.94 4.65 -17.13
CA ARG A 63 -2.29 3.38 -17.76
C ARG A 63 -3.82 3.30 -17.92
N PRO A 64 -4.33 2.81 -19.05
CA PRO A 64 -5.76 2.50 -19.16
C PRO A 64 -6.16 1.39 -18.17
N PRO A 65 -7.43 1.40 -17.70
CA PRO A 65 -7.92 0.37 -16.80
C PRO A 65 -7.90 -1.01 -17.47
N ARG A 66 -7.58 -2.04 -16.69
CA ARG A 66 -7.73 -3.44 -17.10
C ARG A 66 -9.18 -3.90 -16.91
N LYS A 67 -9.52 -5.06 -17.50
CA LYS A 67 -10.84 -5.66 -17.30
C LYS A 67 -11.12 -5.88 -15.81
N GLY A 68 -12.18 -5.26 -15.32
CA GLY A 68 -12.63 -5.37 -13.93
C GLY A 68 -12.08 -4.31 -12.99
N GLU A 69 -11.08 -3.51 -13.39
CA GLU A 69 -10.60 -2.36 -12.60
C GLU A 69 -11.60 -1.20 -12.67
N LYS A 70 -11.72 -0.46 -11.55
CA LYS A 70 -12.64 0.66 -11.40
C LYS A 70 -11.90 1.92 -10.97
N ASP A 71 -12.25 3.03 -11.63
CA ASP A 71 -11.73 4.35 -11.26
C ASP A 71 -12.13 4.73 -9.83
N GLY A 72 -11.19 5.34 -9.09
CA GLY A 72 -11.38 5.71 -7.70
C GLY A 72 -11.44 4.53 -6.71
N ILE A 73 -11.19 3.30 -7.17
CA ILE A 73 -11.14 2.10 -6.32
C ILE A 73 -9.79 1.39 -6.47
N ASP A 74 -9.41 1.05 -7.70
CA ASP A 74 -8.14 0.38 -7.98
C ASP A 74 -7.05 1.40 -8.26
N TYR A 75 -7.37 2.41 -9.04
CA TYR A 75 -6.54 3.58 -9.39
C TYR A 75 -7.43 4.77 -9.71
N HIS A 76 -6.85 5.98 -9.68
CA HIS A 76 -7.37 7.14 -10.41
C HIS A 76 -6.77 7.13 -11.81
N PHE A 77 -7.58 6.72 -12.81
CA PHE A 77 -7.12 6.64 -14.20
C PHE A 77 -7.22 8.01 -14.86
N ILE A 78 -6.08 8.66 -15.12
CA ILE A 78 -6.01 10.00 -15.67
C ILE A 78 -5.16 10.06 -16.95
N SER A 79 -5.38 11.10 -17.77
CA SER A 79 -4.58 11.31 -18.97
C SER A 79 -3.14 11.73 -18.64
N LYS A 80 -2.19 11.44 -19.55
CA LYS A 80 -0.80 11.91 -19.44
C LYS A 80 -0.70 13.42 -19.22
N LYS A 81 -1.60 14.21 -19.85
CA LYS A 81 -1.65 15.68 -19.71
C LYS A 81 -2.06 16.10 -18.30
N VAL A 82 -3.04 15.40 -17.69
CA VAL A 82 -3.47 15.67 -16.32
C VAL A 82 -2.36 15.29 -15.34
N PHE A 83 -1.75 14.11 -15.52
CA PHE A 83 -0.65 13.66 -14.69
C PHE A 83 0.54 14.62 -14.72
N GLN A 84 0.90 15.12 -15.92
CA GLN A 84 1.97 16.10 -16.06
C GLN A 84 1.67 17.40 -15.29
N ARG A 85 0.43 17.91 -15.38
CA ARG A 85 0.03 19.10 -14.60
C ARG A 85 0.14 18.88 -13.09
N MET A 86 -0.17 17.68 -12.60
CA MET A 86 0.01 17.35 -11.20
C MET A 86 1.48 17.31 -10.80
N ILE A 87 2.37 16.81 -11.66
CA ILE A 87 3.83 16.91 -11.46
C ILE A 87 4.28 18.38 -11.39
N ASP A 88 3.86 19.19 -12.36
CA ASP A 88 4.26 20.60 -12.46
C ASP A 88 3.81 21.45 -11.27
N ARG A 89 2.76 20.98 -10.53
CA ARG A 89 2.22 21.58 -9.32
C ARG A 89 2.68 20.91 -8.02
N GLU A 90 3.62 19.97 -8.09
CA GLU A 90 4.14 19.23 -6.95
C GLU A 90 3.04 18.56 -6.09
N GLU A 91 1.97 18.09 -6.76
CA GLU A 91 0.82 17.48 -6.08
C GLU A 91 1.06 16.01 -5.67
N PHE A 92 2.19 15.41 -6.06
CA PHE A 92 2.52 14.03 -5.71
C PHE A 92 3.49 13.96 -4.52
N LEU A 93 3.20 13.06 -3.58
CA LEU A 93 4.15 12.62 -2.56
C LEU A 93 5.32 11.86 -3.22
N GLU A 94 5.00 11.02 -4.20
CA GLU A 94 5.94 10.35 -5.08
C GLU A 94 5.27 10.06 -6.43
N TRP A 95 6.08 9.90 -7.46
CA TRP A 95 5.63 9.33 -8.73
C TRP A 95 6.80 8.63 -9.44
N ALA A 96 6.47 7.62 -10.25
CA ALA A 96 7.44 6.85 -11.04
C ALA A 96 6.88 6.50 -12.41
N GLU A 97 7.77 6.25 -13.36
CA GLU A 97 7.42 5.65 -14.64
C GLU A 97 7.75 4.16 -14.64
N VAL A 98 6.74 3.34 -14.85
CA VAL A 98 6.83 1.88 -14.83
C VAL A 98 6.23 1.33 -16.11
N HIS A 99 7.03 0.66 -16.93
CA HIS A 99 6.61 0.09 -18.21
C HIS A 99 5.88 1.09 -19.12
N GLY A 100 6.41 2.33 -19.24
CA GLY A 100 5.88 3.38 -20.11
C GLY A 100 4.60 4.07 -19.62
N ASN A 101 4.16 3.76 -18.42
CA ASN A 101 3.06 4.43 -17.74
C ASN A 101 3.53 5.08 -16.46
N ARG A 102 2.88 6.17 -16.08
CA ARG A 102 3.18 6.87 -14.83
C ARG A 102 2.23 6.43 -13.73
N TYR A 103 2.77 6.34 -12.53
CA TYR A 103 2.04 6.05 -11.30
C TYR A 103 2.48 7.05 -10.25
N GLY A 104 1.57 7.48 -9.36
CA GLY A 104 1.92 8.42 -8.31
C GLY A 104 0.90 8.45 -7.19
N THR A 105 1.38 8.75 -6.00
CA THR A 105 0.59 8.92 -4.78
C THR A 105 0.37 10.40 -4.53
N ALA A 106 -0.89 10.85 -4.51
CA ALA A 106 -1.19 12.27 -4.28
C ALA A 106 -0.96 12.66 -2.82
N LEU A 107 -0.23 13.78 -2.64
CA LEU A 107 0.09 14.32 -1.31
C LEU A 107 -1.18 14.68 -0.53
N LYS A 108 -2.11 15.39 -1.18
CA LYS A 108 -3.37 15.83 -0.56
C LYS A 108 -4.25 14.68 -0.09
N ASP A 109 -4.36 13.61 -0.87
CA ASP A 109 -5.19 12.45 -0.51
C ASP A 109 -4.59 11.72 0.68
N THR A 110 -3.25 11.56 0.70
CA THR A 110 -2.52 10.97 1.82
C THR A 110 -2.69 11.82 3.08
N GLN A 111 -2.53 13.15 2.99
CA GLN A 111 -2.71 14.06 4.12
C GLN A 111 -4.13 14.01 4.67
N CYS A 112 -5.14 13.96 3.81
CA CYS A 112 -6.54 13.85 4.22
C CYS A 112 -6.83 12.59 5.06
N LEU A 113 -6.14 11.48 4.80
CA LEU A 113 -6.26 10.25 5.59
C LEU A 113 -5.55 10.39 6.94
N ILE A 114 -4.35 11.00 6.95
CA ILE A 114 -3.59 11.31 8.17
C ILE A 114 -4.41 12.19 9.10
N ASP A 115 -5.01 13.26 8.59
CA ASP A 115 -5.82 14.22 9.37
C ASP A 115 -7.05 13.55 10.02
N LYS A 116 -7.50 12.42 9.46
CA LYS A 116 -8.55 11.57 10.04
C LYS A 116 -8.04 10.58 11.08
N GLY A 117 -6.74 10.57 11.39
CA GLY A 117 -6.11 9.60 12.30
C GLY A 117 -6.10 8.17 11.77
N LEU A 118 -6.11 7.98 10.45
CA LEU A 118 -6.09 6.68 9.81
C LEU A 118 -4.66 6.26 9.47
N ASP A 119 -4.35 4.98 9.63
CA ASP A 119 -3.14 4.38 9.09
C ASP A 119 -3.28 4.21 7.58
N ILE A 120 -2.18 4.30 6.87
CA ILE A 120 -2.18 4.27 5.40
C ILE A 120 -1.25 3.17 4.91
N ILE A 121 -1.70 2.39 3.93
CA ILE A 121 -0.85 1.46 3.20
C ILE A 121 -0.67 1.95 1.76
N LEU A 122 0.59 2.09 1.34
CA LEU A 122 1.01 2.44 -0.01
C LEU A 122 1.51 1.20 -0.73
N ASP A 123 0.81 0.78 -1.78
CA ASP A 123 1.22 -0.29 -2.69
C ASP A 123 2.00 0.32 -3.86
N ILE A 124 3.30 0.55 -3.69
CA ILE A 124 4.16 1.25 -4.64
C ILE A 124 5.37 0.41 -5.07
N ASP A 125 6.03 0.83 -6.13
CA ASP A 125 7.27 0.19 -6.57
C ASP A 125 8.49 0.68 -5.75
N VAL A 126 9.64 0.07 -6.01
CA VAL A 126 10.88 0.39 -5.30
C VAL A 126 11.35 1.82 -5.57
N GLN A 127 11.11 2.35 -6.78
CA GLN A 127 11.50 3.73 -7.12
C GLN A 127 10.66 4.74 -6.32
N GLY A 128 9.34 4.50 -6.22
CA GLY A 128 8.43 5.30 -5.41
C GLY A 128 8.82 5.26 -3.93
N ALA A 129 9.13 4.09 -3.39
CA ALA A 129 9.57 3.93 -2.00
C ALA A 129 10.85 4.72 -1.70
N LYS A 130 11.84 4.70 -2.61
CA LYS A 130 13.07 5.50 -2.49
C LYS A 130 12.77 7.00 -2.48
N LYS A 131 11.86 7.47 -3.35
CA LYS A 131 11.46 8.88 -3.40
C LYS A 131 10.76 9.30 -2.11
N ILE A 132 9.82 8.50 -1.60
CA ILE A 132 9.17 8.77 -0.31
C ILE A 132 10.21 8.88 0.81
N LYS A 133 11.19 7.99 0.87
CA LYS A 133 12.26 8.03 1.88
C LYS A 133 13.02 9.35 1.89
N GLN A 134 13.20 9.96 0.72
CA GLN A 134 13.85 11.27 0.58
C GLN A 134 12.93 12.44 0.95
N GLN A 135 11.62 12.31 0.74
CA GLN A 135 10.65 13.39 0.89
C GLN A 135 9.91 13.40 2.22
N ILE A 136 9.93 12.29 2.96
CA ILE A 136 9.13 12.13 4.17
C ILE A 136 9.41 13.20 5.23
N ALA A 137 10.68 13.59 5.38
CA ALA A 137 11.11 14.64 6.29
C ALA A 137 10.62 16.04 5.86
N LEU A 138 10.43 16.26 4.55
CA LEU A 138 9.99 17.55 4.00
C LEU A 138 8.50 17.77 4.21
N HIS A 139 7.71 16.71 4.25
CA HIS A 139 6.25 16.77 4.33
C HIS A 139 5.70 16.42 5.72
N ASN A 140 6.57 16.31 6.74
CA ASN A 140 6.18 15.95 8.11
C ASN A 140 5.24 14.73 8.17
N MET A 141 5.53 13.72 7.32
CA MET A 141 4.73 12.50 7.24
C MET A 141 4.96 11.64 8.49
N PRO A 142 3.91 10.97 8.99
CA PRO A 142 4.01 10.14 10.18
C PRO A 142 4.79 8.85 9.91
N PHE A 143 5.44 8.35 10.93
CA PHE A 143 6.13 7.05 11.08
C PHE A 143 6.11 6.14 9.85
N PRO A 144 7.08 6.27 8.93
CA PRO A 144 7.18 5.41 7.77
C PRO A 144 7.67 4.02 8.17
N VAL A 145 7.02 2.99 7.67
CA VAL A 145 7.41 1.58 7.85
C VAL A 145 7.55 0.95 6.48
N TYR A 146 8.77 0.55 6.13
CA TYR A 146 9.09 -0.01 4.83
C TYR A 146 9.04 -1.54 4.87
N ILE A 147 8.15 -2.14 4.09
CA ILE A 147 7.93 -3.59 4.02
C ILE A 147 8.19 -4.07 2.60
N PHE A 148 9.10 -5.03 2.44
CA PHE A 148 9.39 -5.62 1.14
C PHE A 148 8.85 -7.05 1.07
N ILE A 149 8.04 -7.33 0.06
CA ILE A 149 7.49 -8.66 -0.16
C ILE A 149 8.30 -9.35 -1.26
N LEU A 150 8.86 -10.50 -0.94
CA LEU A 150 9.68 -11.32 -1.81
C LEU A 150 8.89 -12.52 -2.33
N PRO A 151 9.10 -12.96 -3.56
CA PRO A 151 8.67 -14.28 -4.00
C PRO A 151 9.57 -15.35 -3.35
N PRO A 152 9.12 -16.60 -3.24
CA PRO A 152 9.95 -17.69 -2.73
C PRO A 152 11.14 -18.00 -3.66
N SER A 153 11.00 -17.70 -4.96
CA SER A 153 12.07 -17.77 -5.94
C SER A 153 11.74 -16.95 -7.20
N LEU A 154 12.75 -16.62 -8.00
CA LEU A 154 12.55 -15.99 -9.32
C LEU A 154 11.76 -16.89 -10.28
N LYS A 155 11.90 -18.21 -10.17
CA LYS A 155 11.13 -19.18 -10.96
C LYS A 155 9.62 -19.05 -10.67
N VAL A 156 9.24 -18.96 -9.41
CA VAL A 156 7.84 -18.77 -9.00
C VAL A 156 7.32 -17.40 -9.47
N SER A 157 8.15 -16.36 -9.46
CA SER A 157 7.77 -15.06 -10.06
C SER A 157 7.47 -15.18 -11.54
N GLU A 158 8.33 -15.88 -12.29
CA GLU A 158 8.14 -16.12 -13.72
C GLU A 158 6.83 -16.87 -13.99
N GLU A 159 6.58 -17.95 -13.28
CA GLU A 159 5.36 -18.75 -13.39
C GLU A 159 4.11 -17.88 -13.12
N ARG A 160 4.14 -17.04 -12.08
CA ARG A 160 3.04 -16.15 -11.73
C ARG A 160 2.84 -15.01 -12.75
N ILE A 161 3.91 -14.51 -13.37
CA ILE A 161 3.82 -13.50 -14.45
C ILE A 161 3.20 -14.12 -15.69
N ARG A 162 3.66 -15.32 -16.10
CA ARG A 162 3.14 -16.05 -17.26
C ARG A 162 1.67 -16.42 -17.10
N SER A 163 1.26 -16.87 -15.91
CA SER A 163 -0.14 -17.30 -15.64
C SER A 163 -1.15 -16.15 -15.71
N ARG A 164 -0.72 -14.90 -15.53
CA ARG A 164 -1.60 -13.72 -15.69
C ARG A 164 -1.99 -13.44 -17.14
N GLY A 165 -1.21 -13.95 -18.09
CA GLY A 165 -1.43 -13.76 -19.52
C GLY A 165 -1.23 -12.29 -19.98
N GLY A 166 -1.21 -12.10 -21.31
CA GLY A 166 -1.17 -10.78 -21.92
C GLY A 166 0.22 -10.16 -22.13
N ASP A 167 1.28 -10.72 -21.52
CA ASP A 167 2.64 -10.24 -21.71
C ASP A 167 3.36 -11.03 -22.82
N SER A 168 4.11 -10.34 -23.69
CA SER A 168 4.99 -10.98 -24.64
C SER A 168 6.20 -11.62 -23.93
N PRO A 169 6.87 -12.63 -24.56
CA PRO A 169 8.09 -13.22 -24.00
C PRO A 169 9.17 -12.19 -23.65
N LYS A 170 9.31 -11.15 -24.47
CA LYS A 170 10.23 -10.03 -24.22
C LYS A 170 9.84 -9.25 -22.97
N ALA A 171 8.56 -8.91 -22.81
CA ALA A 171 8.06 -8.19 -21.63
C ALA A 171 8.25 -9.02 -20.35
N ILE A 172 8.08 -10.33 -20.41
CA ILE A 172 8.35 -11.23 -19.27
C ILE A 172 9.83 -11.21 -18.90
N SER A 173 10.73 -11.29 -19.89
CA SER A 173 12.19 -11.23 -19.65
C SER A 173 12.59 -9.90 -19.00
N GLU A 174 12.08 -8.77 -19.50
CA GLU A 174 12.33 -7.44 -18.93
C GLU A 174 11.82 -7.34 -17.48
N ARG A 175 10.64 -7.90 -17.19
CA ARG A 175 10.10 -7.92 -15.82
C ARG A 175 10.93 -8.77 -14.86
N LEU A 176 11.49 -9.88 -15.31
CA LEU A 176 12.36 -10.73 -14.49
C LEU A 176 13.71 -10.05 -14.23
N GLU A 177 14.25 -9.34 -15.21
CA GLU A 177 15.47 -8.57 -15.02
C GLU A 177 15.26 -7.44 -14.01
N ASN A 178 14.16 -6.70 -14.14
CA ASN A 178 13.78 -5.67 -13.19
C ASN A 178 13.57 -6.28 -11.78
N ALA A 179 12.90 -7.45 -11.67
CA ALA A 179 12.72 -8.13 -10.39
C ALA A 179 14.06 -8.48 -9.70
N ARG A 180 15.06 -8.91 -10.47
CA ARG A 180 16.42 -9.16 -9.94
C ARG A 180 17.07 -7.88 -9.39
N ALA A 181 16.90 -6.76 -10.09
CA ALA A 181 17.40 -5.47 -9.62
C ALA A 181 16.67 -5.00 -8.36
N GLU A 182 15.34 -5.10 -8.34
CA GLU A 182 14.49 -4.71 -7.21
C GLU A 182 14.78 -5.53 -5.94
N ILE A 183 15.06 -6.84 -6.07
CA ILE A 183 15.41 -7.71 -4.92
C ILE A 183 16.68 -7.22 -4.20
N ARG A 184 17.63 -6.61 -4.90
CA ARG A 184 18.84 -6.05 -4.28
C ARG A 184 18.53 -4.90 -3.34
N ASP A 185 17.42 -4.20 -3.56
CA ASP A 185 16.96 -3.09 -2.74
C ASP A 185 16.29 -3.54 -1.42
N ALA A 186 16.07 -4.83 -1.23
CA ALA A 186 15.47 -5.40 -0.01
C ALA A 186 16.21 -4.99 1.27
N VAL A 187 17.52 -4.74 1.19
CA VAL A 187 18.36 -4.32 2.33
C VAL A 187 18.01 -2.92 2.88
N TYR A 188 17.20 -2.16 2.16
CA TYR A 188 16.78 -0.81 2.57
C TYR A 188 15.42 -0.76 3.26
N TYR A 189 14.78 -1.93 3.45
CA TYR A 189 13.46 -2.06 4.06
C TYR A 189 13.57 -2.53 5.52
N ASP A 190 12.61 -2.12 6.33
CA ASP A 190 12.58 -2.47 7.76
C ASP A 190 12.14 -3.93 7.98
N TYR A 191 11.28 -4.45 7.08
CA TYR A 191 10.73 -5.80 7.16
C TYR A 191 10.75 -6.49 5.80
N LEU A 192 11.06 -7.79 5.83
CA LEU A 192 11.05 -8.67 4.66
C LEU A 192 10.00 -9.79 4.86
N ILE A 193 9.12 -9.98 3.88
CA ILE A 193 8.13 -11.06 3.88
C ILE A 193 8.35 -11.93 2.65
N ILE A 194 8.61 -13.21 2.83
CA ILE A 194 8.62 -14.17 1.72
C ILE A 194 7.18 -14.68 1.53
N ASN A 195 6.61 -14.46 0.34
CA ASN A 195 5.27 -14.91 -0.02
C ASN A 195 5.33 -16.29 -0.71
N ASP A 196 5.62 -17.30 0.08
CA ASP A 196 5.55 -18.72 -0.26
C ASP A 196 4.11 -19.26 -0.19
N GLY A 197 3.31 -18.76 0.76
CA GLY A 197 1.88 -18.99 0.89
C GLY A 197 1.15 -17.69 1.25
N LEU A 198 0.00 -17.42 0.59
CA LEU A 198 -0.73 -16.16 0.78
C LEU A 198 -1.16 -15.93 2.23
N GLU A 199 -1.64 -16.99 2.91
CA GLU A 199 -2.12 -16.87 4.29
C GLU A 199 -0.95 -16.63 5.26
N ASP A 200 0.15 -17.36 5.12
CA ASP A 200 1.34 -17.19 5.96
C ASP A 200 1.98 -15.82 5.76
N ALA A 201 2.08 -15.36 4.52
CA ALA A 201 2.56 -14.02 4.21
C ALA A 201 1.63 -12.93 4.77
N PHE A 202 0.32 -13.17 4.76
CA PHE A 202 -0.64 -12.26 5.36
C PHE A 202 -0.52 -12.21 6.89
N GLU A 203 -0.35 -13.36 7.57
CA GLU A 203 -0.15 -13.39 9.02
C GLU A 203 1.12 -12.63 9.44
N ARG A 204 2.20 -12.73 8.64
CA ARG A 204 3.43 -11.94 8.86
C ARG A 204 3.16 -10.43 8.68
N LEU A 205 2.47 -10.04 7.60
CA LEU A 205 2.11 -8.63 7.36
C LEU A 205 1.22 -8.09 8.49
N LYS A 206 0.23 -8.85 8.91
CA LYS A 206 -0.67 -8.52 10.02
C LYS A 206 0.10 -8.33 11.33
N SER A 207 1.07 -9.21 11.62
CA SER A 207 1.91 -9.12 12.81
C SER A 207 2.76 -7.86 12.82
N ILE A 208 3.37 -7.49 11.68
CA ILE A 208 4.15 -6.26 11.53
C ILE A 208 3.25 -5.05 11.79
N ILE A 209 2.10 -4.95 11.11
CA ILE A 209 1.16 -3.84 11.27
C ILE A 209 0.72 -3.73 12.74
N THR A 210 0.40 -4.85 13.39
CA THR A 210 -0.03 -4.87 14.81
C THR A 210 1.08 -4.38 15.74
N ALA A 211 2.33 -4.81 15.52
CA ALA A 211 3.47 -4.39 16.33
C ALA A 211 3.75 -2.89 16.15
N GLU A 212 3.77 -2.42 14.91
CA GLU A 212 4.02 -0.99 14.61
C GLU A 212 2.93 -0.08 15.17
N LYS A 213 1.68 -0.54 15.23
CA LYS A 213 0.58 0.19 15.89
C LYS A 213 0.77 0.34 17.41
N SER A 214 1.60 -0.49 18.01
CA SER A 214 1.85 -0.52 19.47
C SER A 214 3.20 0.10 19.86
N ARG A 215 3.96 0.68 18.92
CA ARG A 215 5.22 1.35 19.24
C ARG A 215 5.01 2.48 20.24
N SER A 216 5.93 2.62 21.21
CA SER A 216 5.84 3.63 22.26
C SER A 216 5.76 5.05 21.70
N GLU A 217 6.52 5.36 20.65
CA GLU A 217 6.53 6.66 19.98
C GLU A 217 5.14 7.05 19.46
N ARG A 218 4.38 6.08 18.94
CA ARG A 218 2.99 6.29 18.49
C ARG A 218 2.00 6.43 19.64
N MET A 219 2.21 5.59 20.67
CA MET A 219 1.24 5.48 21.76
C MET A 219 1.42 6.57 22.82
N MET A 220 2.55 7.27 22.84
CA MET A 220 2.93 8.17 23.92
C MET A 220 1.91 9.30 24.15
N GLU A 221 1.36 9.88 23.10
CA GLU A 221 0.34 10.94 23.25
C GLU A 221 -0.95 10.43 23.91
N LYS A 222 -1.34 9.21 23.58
CA LYS A 222 -2.47 8.54 24.24
C LYS A 222 -2.14 8.20 25.69
N VAL A 223 -0.93 7.73 25.97
CA VAL A 223 -0.45 7.43 27.34
C VAL A 223 -0.44 8.70 28.18
N LYS A 224 0.13 9.80 27.69
CA LYS A 224 0.11 11.11 28.38
C LYS A 224 -1.31 11.60 28.67
N ALA A 225 -2.24 11.41 27.71
CA ALA A 225 -3.63 11.82 27.91
C ALA A 225 -4.35 11.02 29.01
N VAL A 226 -4.01 9.73 29.16
CA VAL A 226 -4.59 8.84 30.17
C VAL A 226 -3.94 9.07 31.55
N TYR A 227 -2.62 9.26 31.59
CA TYR A 227 -1.81 9.34 32.80
C TYR A 227 -1.26 10.73 33.08
N LYS A 228 -2.07 11.77 32.84
CA LYS A 228 -1.70 13.19 32.98
C LYS A 228 -1.07 13.58 34.32
N GLU A 229 -1.37 12.82 35.38
CA GLU A 229 -0.87 13.11 36.73
C GLU A 229 0.49 12.43 37.01
N ILE A 230 0.97 11.57 36.08
CA ILE A 230 2.17 10.78 36.27
C ILE A 230 3.28 11.14 35.27
N ILE A 231 2.90 11.54 34.04
CA ILE A 231 3.85 11.76 32.93
C ILE A 231 3.77 13.21 32.45
#